data_80073cf7a7683b745b47d7bb918fa037
#
_entry.id   80073cf7a7683b745b47d7bb918fa037
#
_cell.length_a   1.000
_cell.length_b   1.000
_cell.length_c   1.000
_cell.angle_alpha   90.00
_cell.angle_beta   90.00
_cell.angle_gamma   90.00
#
_symmetry.space_group_name_H-M   'P 1'
#
loop_
_entity.id
_entity.type
_entity.pdbx_description
1 polymer ?
#
loop_
_entity_poly.entity_id
_entity_poly.type
_entity_poly.pdbx_seq_one_letter_code
_entity_poly.pdbx_strand_id
1 'polypeptide(L)'
;MNHSIIASRCLVFVLMLLATGAVMAGDPMKGRPLYEIRCAGCHGPEGVPQVAGISNFKMGEGLMKPDQQLLSFVKKGKGVMPGFKGILTDAEIMDIIAHIRTFF
;
A
#
# COMPACT_ATOMS: atom_id res chain seq x y z
N MET A 1 2.77 -29.36 41.80
CA MET A 1 2.80 -28.47 40.59
C MET A 1 1.36 -28.08 40.31
N ASN A 2 1.05 -26.79 40.40
CA ASN A 2 -0.33 -26.32 40.33
C ASN A 2 -0.81 -26.23 38.85
N HIS A 3 -1.70 -27.13 38.47
CA HIS A 3 -2.33 -27.13 37.14
C HIS A 3 -3.05 -25.82 36.80
N SER A 4 -3.54 -25.08 37.80
CA SER A 4 -4.16 -23.75 37.64
C SER A 4 -3.19 -22.67 37.15
N ILE A 5 -1.90 -22.72 37.56
CA ILE A 5 -0.88 -21.77 37.11
C ILE A 5 -0.51 -22.00 35.62
N ILE A 6 -0.44 -23.30 35.24
CA ILE A 6 -0.13 -23.66 33.83
C ILE A 6 -1.29 -23.29 32.92
N ALA A 7 -2.52 -23.55 33.30
CA ALA A 7 -3.73 -23.19 32.56
C ALA A 7 -3.86 -21.66 32.43
N SER A 8 -3.55 -20.88 33.47
CA SER A 8 -3.58 -19.42 33.43
C SER A 8 -2.51 -18.83 32.49
N ARG A 9 -1.31 -19.42 32.48
CA ARG A 9 -0.22 -19.00 31.59
C ARG A 9 -0.52 -19.32 30.12
N CYS A 10 -1.11 -20.48 29.85
CA CYS A 10 -1.55 -20.84 28.50
C CYS A 10 -2.66 -19.90 27.99
N LEU A 11 -3.61 -19.52 28.84
CA LEU A 11 -4.68 -18.61 28.49
C LEU A 11 -4.16 -17.20 28.13
N VAL A 12 -3.18 -16.70 28.89
CA VAL A 12 -2.54 -15.39 28.60
C VAL A 12 -1.76 -15.43 27.29
N PHE A 13 -1.06 -16.52 26.98
CA PHE A 13 -0.37 -16.70 25.71
C PHE A 13 -1.33 -16.76 24.52
N VAL A 14 -2.45 -17.46 24.66
CA VAL A 14 -3.48 -17.54 23.61
C VAL A 14 -4.16 -16.20 23.38
N LEU A 15 -4.42 -15.42 24.42
CA LEU A 15 -4.98 -14.07 24.28
C LEU A 15 -3.99 -13.08 23.63
N MET A 16 -2.68 -13.22 23.87
CA MET A 16 -1.67 -12.39 23.20
C MET A 16 -1.53 -12.69 21.70
N LEU A 17 -1.79 -13.93 21.28
CA LEU A 17 -1.75 -14.32 19.87
C LEU A 17 -2.96 -13.81 19.05
N LEU A 18 -4.07 -13.47 19.73
CA LEU A 18 -5.28 -12.93 19.09
C LEU A 18 -5.22 -11.40 18.87
N ALA A 19 -4.21 -10.71 19.40
CA ALA A 19 -4.02 -9.28 19.26
C ALA A 19 -3.16 -8.88 18.04
N THR A 20 -2.96 -9.79 17.06
CA THR A 20 -2.35 -9.43 15.79
C THR A 20 -3.33 -8.55 15.03
N GLY A 21 -3.13 -7.23 15.12
CA GLY A 21 -3.86 -6.28 14.32
C GLY A 21 -3.80 -6.67 12.84
N ALA A 22 -4.94 -6.73 12.19
CA ALA A 22 -4.99 -6.98 10.75
C ALA A 22 -4.20 -5.90 10.04
N VAL A 23 -3.07 -6.28 9.41
CA VAL A 23 -2.38 -5.41 8.47
C VAL A 23 -3.28 -5.29 7.25
N MET A 24 -3.91 -4.13 7.07
CA MET A 24 -4.77 -3.86 5.93
C MET A 24 -3.89 -3.70 4.69
N ALA A 25 -3.67 -4.77 3.95
CA ALA A 25 -3.10 -4.70 2.61
C ALA A 25 -4.12 -4.06 1.65
N GLY A 26 -3.63 -3.28 0.68
CA GLY A 26 -4.49 -2.72 -0.36
C GLY A 26 -5.04 -3.82 -1.30
N ASP A 27 -6.17 -3.52 -1.93
CA ASP A 27 -6.81 -4.40 -2.91
C ASP A 27 -6.46 -3.92 -4.34
N PRO A 28 -5.67 -4.69 -5.11
CA PRO A 28 -5.26 -4.28 -6.46
C PRO A 28 -6.45 -4.16 -7.43
N MET A 29 -7.52 -4.93 -7.22
CA MET A 29 -8.71 -4.86 -8.07
C MET A 29 -9.49 -3.55 -7.87
N LYS A 30 -9.53 -3.03 -6.64
CA LYS A 30 -10.09 -1.71 -6.34
C LYS A 30 -9.16 -0.57 -6.77
N GLY A 31 -7.85 -0.79 -6.69
CA GLY A 31 -6.84 0.19 -7.07
C GLY A 31 -6.75 0.44 -8.56
N ARG A 32 -7.02 -0.56 -9.38
CA ARG A 32 -6.94 -0.48 -10.84
C ARG A 32 -7.73 0.69 -11.44
N PRO A 33 -9.04 0.83 -11.23
CA PRO A 33 -9.80 1.93 -11.83
C PRO A 33 -9.34 3.31 -11.33
N LEU A 34 -8.91 3.41 -10.08
CA LEU A 34 -8.37 4.65 -9.54
C LEU A 34 -7.03 5.02 -10.19
N TYR A 35 -6.15 4.04 -10.39
CA TYR A 35 -4.89 4.21 -11.10
C TYR A 35 -5.12 4.68 -12.54
N GLU A 36 -6.04 4.06 -13.26
CA GLU A 36 -6.37 4.39 -14.64
C GLU A 36 -6.82 5.86 -14.79
N ILE A 37 -7.59 6.35 -13.82
CA ILE A 37 -8.11 7.74 -13.85
C ILE A 37 -7.05 8.74 -13.37
N ARG A 38 -6.26 8.43 -12.33
CA ARG A 38 -5.44 9.40 -11.61
C ARG A 38 -3.94 9.34 -11.92
N CYS A 39 -3.45 8.21 -12.37
CA CYS A 39 -2.01 7.92 -12.44
C CYS A 39 -1.53 7.56 -13.85
N ALA A 40 -2.34 6.83 -14.60
CA ALA A 40 -1.95 6.28 -15.90
C ALA A 40 -1.60 7.33 -16.96
N GLY A 41 -2.14 8.54 -16.87
CA GLY A 41 -1.84 9.62 -17.81
C GLY A 41 -0.34 9.97 -17.88
N CYS A 42 0.36 9.88 -16.75
CA CYS A 42 1.80 10.11 -16.66
C CYS A 42 2.59 8.80 -16.55
N HIS A 43 2.16 7.89 -15.67
CA HIS A 43 2.87 6.63 -15.41
C HIS A 43 2.60 5.52 -16.41
N GLY A 44 1.65 5.70 -17.32
CA GLY A 44 1.25 4.72 -18.32
C GLY A 44 0.26 3.68 -17.77
N PRO A 45 -0.61 3.10 -18.62
CA PRO A 45 -1.65 2.15 -18.21
C PRO A 45 -1.07 0.84 -17.66
N GLU A 46 0.14 0.48 -18.03
CA GLU A 46 0.87 -0.71 -17.54
C GLU A 46 2.15 -0.36 -16.78
N GLY A 47 2.26 0.87 -16.32
CA GLY A 47 3.40 1.35 -15.54
C GLY A 47 4.61 1.80 -16.36
N VAL A 48 4.53 1.77 -17.69
CA VAL A 48 5.54 2.36 -18.59
C VAL A 48 5.24 3.83 -18.78
N PRO A 49 6.14 4.76 -18.41
CA PRO A 49 5.84 6.18 -18.39
C PRO A 49 5.50 6.74 -19.79
N GLN A 50 4.50 7.58 -19.84
CA GLN A 50 4.13 8.35 -21.04
C GLN A 50 4.85 9.70 -21.11
N VAL A 51 5.44 10.14 -20.00
CA VAL A 51 6.13 11.41 -19.83
C VAL A 51 7.56 11.16 -19.37
N ALA A 52 8.53 11.86 -19.95
CA ALA A 52 9.93 11.75 -19.56
C ALA A 52 10.15 12.19 -18.10
N GLY A 53 11.04 11.48 -17.39
CA GLY A 53 11.38 11.77 -16.00
C GLY A 53 10.40 11.20 -14.97
N ILE A 54 9.39 10.47 -15.39
CA ILE A 54 8.42 9.79 -14.54
C ILE A 54 8.89 8.36 -14.23
N SER A 55 8.70 7.90 -13.00
CA SER A 55 9.08 6.54 -12.57
C SER A 55 8.44 5.47 -13.44
N ASN A 56 9.26 4.52 -13.87
CA ASN A 56 8.82 3.36 -14.62
C ASN A 56 8.48 2.22 -13.65
N PHE A 57 7.21 2.03 -13.37
CA PHE A 57 6.72 1.00 -12.45
C PHE A 57 6.89 -0.41 -13.03
N LYS A 58 6.88 -0.55 -14.35
CA LYS A 58 7.15 -1.84 -15.00
C LYS A 58 8.55 -2.36 -14.69
N MET A 59 9.50 -1.48 -14.45
CA MET A 59 10.85 -1.79 -14.02
C MET A 59 11.03 -1.76 -12.50
N GLY A 60 9.97 -1.51 -11.74
CA GLY A 60 10.03 -1.43 -10.28
C GLY A 60 10.62 -0.14 -9.73
N GLU A 61 10.81 0.90 -10.56
CA GLU A 61 11.38 2.18 -10.12
C GLU A 61 10.52 2.83 -9.00
N GLY A 62 11.18 3.16 -7.89
CA GLY A 62 10.54 3.78 -6.74
C GLY A 62 9.71 2.84 -5.86
N LEU A 63 9.55 1.57 -6.25
CA LEU A 63 8.67 0.61 -5.58
C LEU A 63 9.36 -0.25 -4.50
N MET A 64 10.65 -0.05 -4.24
CA MET A 64 11.38 -0.74 -3.17
C MET A 64 11.07 -0.17 -1.77
N LYS A 65 10.33 0.91 -1.70
CA LYS A 65 9.90 1.54 -0.44
C LYS A 65 8.74 0.77 0.19
N PRO A 66 8.64 0.75 1.54
CA PRO A 66 7.46 0.25 2.22
C PRO A 66 6.18 1.00 1.82
N ASP A 67 5.03 0.34 1.88
CA ASP A 67 3.74 0.92 1.50
C ASP A 67 3.41 2.21 2.25
N GLN A 68 3.78 2.32 3.53
CA GLN A 68 3.55 3.54 4.31
C GLN A 68 4.33 4.74 3.80
N GLN A 69 5.54 4.53 3.28
CA GLN A 69 6.32 5.59 2.65
C GLN A 69 5.72 5.99 1.29
N LEU A 70 5.25 5.03 0.52
CA LEU A 70 4.56 5.29 -0.75
C LEU A 70 3.24 6.04 -0.51
N LEU A 71 2.48 5.64 0.51
CA LEU A 71 1.26 6.35 0.92
C LEU A 71 1.55 7.82 1.23
N SER A 72 2.55 8.10 2.05
CA SER A 72 2.94 9.47 2.40
C SER A 72 3.40 10.26 1.19
N PHE A 73 4.17 9.63 0.29
CA PHE A 73 4.64 10.24 -0.95
C PHE A 73 3.49 10.64 -1.87
N VAL A 74 2.53 9.75 -2.09
CA VAL A 74 1.36 10.00 -2.94
C VAL A 74 0.47 11.10 -2.37
N LYS A 75 0.29 11.12 -1.05
CA LYS A 75 -0.46 12.19 -0.37
C LYS A 75 0.20 13.56 -0.54
N LYS A 76 1.52 13.61 -0.41
CA LYS A 76 2.29 14.86 -0.47
C LYS A 76 2.55 15.33 -1.89
N GLY A 77 2.81 14.41 -2.81
CA GLY A 77 3.32 14.72 -4.15
C GLY A 77 4.77 15.18 -4.15
N LYS A 78 5.33 15.35 -5.34
CA LYS A 78 6.69 15.89 -5.53
C LYS A 78 6.87 16.39 -6.96
N GLY A 79 7.36 17.61 -7.12
CA GLY A 79 7.60 18.20 -8.45
C GLY A 79 6.31 18.27 -9.24
N VAL A 80 6.30 17.68 -10.44
CA VAL A 80 5.12 17.65 -11.33
C VAL A 80 4.06 16.65 -10.86
N MET A 81 4.40 15.71 -9.98
CA MET A 81 3.43 14.79 -9.41
C MET A 81 2.58 15.51 -8.37
N PRO A 82 1.27 15.64 -8.58
CA PRO A 82 0.40 16.28 -7.60
C PRO A 82 0.28 15.44 -6.33
N GLY A 83 -0.02 16.11 -5.21
CA GLY A 83 -0.40 15.45 -3.98
C GLY A 83 -1.89 15.11 -3.96
N PHE A 84 -2.23 13.94 -3.44
CA PHE A 84 -3.61 13.44 -3.42
C PHE A 84 -4.27 13.52 -2.03
N LYS A 85 -3.64 14.19 -1.06
CA LYS A 85 -4.25 14.43 0.24
C LYS A 85 -5.57 15.21 0.07
N GLY A 86 -6.66 14.67 0.62
CA GLY A 86 -8.00 15.27 0.47
C GLY A 86 -8.70 14.95 -0.86
N ILE A 87 -8.02 14.28 -1.80
CA ILE A 87 -8.60 13.83 -3.09
C ILE A 87 -8.87 12.33 -3.04
N LEU A 88 -7.91 11.56 -2.53
CA LEU A 88 -8.01 10.12 -2.31
C LEU A 88 -7.89 9.82 -0.83
N THR A 89 -8.62 8.83 -0.35
CA THR A 89 -8.46 8.31 1.01
C THR A 89 -7.18 7.48 1.12
N ASP A 90 -6.68 7.27 2.33
CA ASP A 90 -5.53 6.40 2.57
C ASP A 90 -5.78 4.97 2.06
N ALA A 91 -6.99 4.45 2.26
CA ALA A 91 -7.39 3.14 1.76
C ALA A 91 -7.35 3.07 0.22
N GLU A 92 -7.84 4.09 -0.46
CA GLU A 92 -7.80 4.18 -1.93
C GLU A 92 -6.35 4.26 -2.45
N ILE A 93 -5.49 5.01 -1.79
CA ILE A 93 -4.06 5.08 -2.15
C ILE A 93 -3.38 3.72 -1.92
N MET A 94 -3.68 3.03 -0.82
CA MET A 94 -3.16 1.69 -0.56
C MET A 94 -3.63 0.68 -1.61
N ASP A 95 -4.85 0.77 -2.08
CA ASP A 95 -5.38 -0.03 -3.19
C ASP A 95 -4.62 0.25 -4.50
N ILE A 96 -4.35 1.52 -4.80
CA ILE A 96 -3.54 1.92 -5.95
C ILE A 96 -2.12 1.36 -5.85
N ILE A 97 -1.48 1.46 -4.69
CA ILE A 97 -0.13 0.91 -4.45
C ILE A 97 -0.11 -0.60 -4.70
N ALA A 98 -1.12 -1.33 -4.20
CA ALA A 98 -1.25 -2.75 -4.45
C ALA A 98 -1.38 -3.07 -5.95
N HIS A 99 -2.13 -2.26 -6.71
CA HIS A 99 -2.24 -2.40 -8.16
C HIS A 99 -0.91 -2.12 -8.86
N ILE A 100 -0.21 -1.05 -8.52
CA ILE A 100 1.10 -0.69 -9.10
C ILE A 100 2.11 -1.83 -8.92
N ARG A 101 2.09 -2.52 -7.79
CA ARG A 101 2.99 -3.65 -7.51
C ARG A 101 2.71 -4.88 -8.39
N THR A 102 1.61 -4.91 -9.12
CA THR A 102 1.34 -5.98 -10.09
C THR A 102 2.05 -5.80 -11.43
N PHE A 103 2.69 -4.65 -11.67
CA PHE A 103 3.32 -4.36 -12.96
C PHE A 103 4.69 -5.02 -13.14
N PHE A 104 5.35 -5.46 -12.05
CA PHE A 104 6.70 -6.04 -12.13
C PHE A 104 6.89 -7.30 -11.28
#